data_6eb949f13badb7eaaad193d91e72c50c
#
_entry.id   6eb949f13badb7eaaad193d91e72c50c
#
_cell.length_a   1.000
_cell.length_b   1.000
_cell.length_c   1.000
_cell.angle_alpha   90.00
_cell.angle_beta   90.00
_cell.angle_gamma   90.00
#
_symmetry.space_group_name_H-M   'P 1'
#
loop_
_entity.id
_entity.type
_entity.pdbx_description
1 polymer ?
#
loop_
_entity_poly.entity_id
_entity_poly.type
_entity_poly.pdbx_seq_one_letter_code
_entity_poly.pdbx_strand_id
1 'polypeptide(L)'
;MSTFSPTRRSFLKDAIRRFSQNRLALLGLFLVGFILFLAVFADLLAPFAYDRVYFDRVLLMPMEHPEHFLGTDEVGRDYLSRLIYGARTSMTVSLSVQLVALIIGLPIGALAGYFGGVFDFVISRIIDIMTAFP
;
A
#
# COMPACT_ATOMS: atom_id res chain seq x y z
N MET A 1 -29.74 -45.13 -6.49
CA MET A 1 -29.83 -43.79 -5.80
C MET A 1 -28.47 -43.49 -5.22
N SER A 2 -27.60 -42.82 -5.97
CA SER A 2 -26.25 -42.44 -5.54
C SER A 2 -26.34 -41.10 -4.85
N THR A 3 -26.16 -41.09 -3.53
CA THR A 3 -26.08 -39.89 -2.71
C THR A 3 -24.83 -39.12 -3.05
N PHE A 4 -24.98 -38.03 -3.82
CA PHE A 4 -23.95 -37.05 -4.06
C PHE A 4 -23.75 -36.28 -2.77
N SER A 5 -22.76 -36.65 -1.97
CA SER A 5 -22.31 -35.80 -0.86
C SER A 5 -21.42 -34.69 -1.44
N PRO A 6 -21.80 -33.38 -1.40
CA PRO A 6 -20.91 -32.33 -1.77
C PRO A 6 -19.82 -32.21 -0.67
N THR A 7 -18.62 -32.71 -0.98
CA THR A 7 -17.46 -32.44 -0.16
C THR A 7 -17.31 -30.91 -0.09
N ARG A 8 -17.55 -30.35 1.09
CA ARG A 8 -17.30 -28.94 1.41
C ARG A 8 -15.80 -28.68 1.22
N ARG A 9 -15.38 -28.52 -0.03
CA ARG A 9 -14.04 -28.02 -0.33
C ARG A 9 -13.96 -26.65 0.30
N SER A 10 -13.08 -26.49 1.26
CA SER A 10 -12.90 -25.24 1.96
C SER A 10 -12.60 -24.17 0.90
N PHE A 11 -13.50 -23.21 0.69
CA PHE A 11 -13.37 -22.09 -0.25
C PHE A 11 -11.98 -21.42 -0.13
N LEU A 12 -11.46 -21.34 1.08
CA LEU A 12 -10.13 -20.83 1.38
C LEU A 12 -9.01 -21.67 0.76
N LYS A 13 -9.10 -23.02 0.81
CA LYS A 13 -8.07 -23.88 0.21
C LYS A 13 -8.00 -23.73 -1.30
N ASP A 14 -9.17 -23.65 -1.95
CA ASP A 14 -9.23 -23.45 -3.40
C ASP A 14 -8.74 -22.04 -3.80
N ALA A 15 -9.07 -21.02 -3.02
CA ALA A 15 -8.57 -19.66 -3.24
C ALA A 15 -7.04 -19.59 -3.09
N ILE A 16 -6.49 -20.13 -2.01
CA ILE A 16 -5.02 -20.15 -1.78
C ILE A 16 -4.33 -20.95 -2.89
N ARG A 17 -4.89 -22.12 -3.29
CA ARG A 17 -4.32 -22.92 -4.36
C ARG A 17 -4.29 -22.17 -5.70
N ARG A 18 -5.37 -21.50 -6.07
CA ARG A 18 -5.43 -20.69 -7.30
C ARG A 18 -4.47 -19.51 -7.24
N PHE A 19 -4.38 -18.86 -6.10
CA PHE A 19 -3.45 -17.77 -5.86
C PHE A 19 -1.98 -18.23 -6.00
N SER A 20 -1.61 -19.36 -5.36
CA SER A 20 -0.26 -19.91 -5.42
C SER A 20 0.16 -20.43 -6.81
N GLN A 21 -0.79 -20.70 -7.69
CA GLN A 21 -0.53 -21.09 -9.07
C GLN A 21 -0.31 -19.89 -9.99
N ASN A 22 -0.68 -18.68 -9.56
CA ASN A 22 -0.51 -17.48 -10.36
C ASN A 22 0.81 -16.78 -10.01
N ARG A 23 1.78 -16.85 -10.91
CA ARG A 23 3.12 -16.26 -10.72
C ARG A 23 3.08 -14.74 -10.54
N LEU A 24 2.17 -14.05 -11.25
CA LEU A 24 2.00 -12.60 -11.11
C LEU A 24 1.41 -12.22 -9.75
N ALA A 25 0.48 -13.01 -9.23
CA ALA A 25 -0.09 -12.80 -7.91
C ALA A 25 0.96 -13.00 -6.80
N LEU A 26 1.82 -14.02 -6.95
CA LEU A 26 2.95 -14.22 -6.03
C LEU A 26 3.97 -13.10 -6.09
N LEU A 27 4.30 -12.61 -7.29
CA LEU A 27 5.18 -11.45 -7.46
C LEU A 27 4.58 -10.21 -6.79
N GLY A 28 3.29 -9.94 -7.01
CA GLY A 28 2.58 -8.83 -6.35
C GLY A 28 2.60 -8.94 -4.84
N LEU A 29 2.33 -10.13 -4.29
CA LEU A 29 2.39 -10.39 -2.86
C LEU A 29 3.80 -10.14 -2.31
N PHE A 30 4.82 -10.61 -3.02
CA PHE A 30 6.22 -10.39 -2.64
C PHE A 30 6.57 -8.90 -2.61
N LEU A 31 6.20 -8.13 -3.64
CA LEU A 31 6.47 -6.69 -3.70
C LEU A 31 5.77 -5.92 -2.57
N VAL A 32 4.49 -6.19 -2.34
CA VAL A 32 3.73 -5.57 -1.24
C VAL A 32 4.32 -5.96 0.11
N GLY A 33 4.63 -7.25 0.30
CA GLY A 33 5.27 -7.75 1.52
C GLY A 33 6.63 -7.13 1.76
N PHE A 34 7.43 -6.93 0.71
CA PHE A 34 8.74 -6.30 0.78
C PHE A 34 8.64 -4.82 1.20
N ILE A 35 7.73 -4.05 0.58
CA ILE A 35 7.52 -2.64 0.96
C ILE A 35 6.99 -2.54 2.40
N LEU A 36 6.09 -3.42 2.80
CA LEU A 36 5.59 -3.48 4.17
C LEU A 36 6.71 -3.81 5.16
N PHE A 37 7.59 -4.74 4.81
CA PHE A 37 8.76 -5.07 5.59
C PHE A 37 9.69 -3.87 5.78
N LEU A 38 10.01 -3.14 4.70
CA LEU A 38 10.78 -1.90 4.78
C LEU A 38 10.10 -0.84 5.66
N ALA A 39 8.78 -0.70 5.56
CA ALA A 39 8.00 0.26 6.35
C ALA A 39 8.04 -0.05 7.85
N VAL A 40 7.87 -1.33 8.23
CA VAL A 40 7.86 -1.77 9.64
C VAL A 40 9.26 -1.67 10.27
N PHE A 41 10.26 -2.12 9.53
CA PHE A 41 11.65 -2.19 10.02
C PHE A 41 12.49 -0.97 9.60
N ALA A 42 11.87 0.15 9.24
CA ALA A 42 12.58 1.34 8.75
C ALA A 42 13.66 1.83 9.72
N ASP A 43 13.37 1.89 11.03
CA ASP A 43 14.34 2.36 12.04
C ASP A 43 15.54 1.43 12.22
N LEU A 44 15.38 0.15 11.85
CA LEU A 44 16.45 -0.84 11.93
C LEU A 44 17.28 -0.91 10.64
N LEU A 45 16.61 -0.69 9.50
CA LEU A 45 17.20 -0.84 8.17
C LEU A 45 17.85 0.45 7.65
N ALA A 46 17.36 1.61 8.08
CA ALA A 46 17.90 2.89 7.66
C ALA A 46 19.26 3.14 8.31
N PRO A 47 20.33 3.39 7.53
CA PRO A 47 21.65 3.70 8.08
C PRO A 47 21.69 4.97 8.92
N PHE A 48 20.84 5.94 8.55
CA PHE A 48 20.76 7.24 9.21
C PHE A 48 19.30 7.62 9.51
N ALA A 49 19.12 8.52 10.50
CA ALA A 49 17.82 9.13 10.74
C ALA A 49 17.40 9.96 9.51
N TYR A 50 16.09 9.93 9.15
CA TYR A 50 15.57 10.51 7.91
C TYR A 50 15.79 12.02 7.78
N ASP A 51 15.94 12.73 8.91
CA ASP A 51 16.10 14.17 9.05
C ASP A 51 17.56 14.60 9.25
N ARG A 52 18.50 13.64 9.36
CA ARG A 52 19.91 13.93 9.58
C ARG A 52 20.52 14.58 8.33
N VAL A 53 21.15 15.73 8.51
CA VAL A 53 21.73 16.57 7.47
C VAL A 53 23.24 16.57 7.60
N TYR A 54 23.96 16.44 6.47
CA TYR A 54 25.41 16.53 6.36
C TYR A 54 25.77 17.66 5.39
N PHE A 55 26.01 18.85 5.88
CA PHE A 55 26.29 20.05 5.06
C PHE A 55 27.59 19.96 4.26
N ASP A 56 28.50 19.09 4.67
CA ASP A 56 29.77 18.81 3.99
C ASP A 56 29.66 17.75 2.88
N ARG A 57 28.49 17.12 2.74
CA ARG A 57 28.25 15.97 1.85
C ARG A 57 26.95 16.14 1.06
N VAL A 58 26.83 17.30 0.41
CA VAL A 58 25.65 17.65 -0.39
C VAL A 58 25.82 17.14 -1.81
N LEU A 59 24.74 16.61 -2.43
CA LEU A 59 24.68 16.15 -3.81
C LEU A 59 25.73 15.07 -4.18
N LEU A 60 26.09 14.21 -3.22
CA LEU A 60 26.94 13.07 -3.51
C LEU A 60 26.25 12.11 -4.48
N MET A 61 26.99 11.62 -5.46
CA MET A 61 26.49 10.60 -6.38
C MET A 61 26.42 9.21 -5.69
N PRO A 62 25.59 8.29 -6.21
CA PRO A 62 25.57 6.92 -5.73
C PRO A 62 26.98 6.30 -5.73
N MET A 63 27.34 5.65 -4.61
CA MET A 63 28.65 5.00 -4.39
C MET A 63 29.86 5.94 -4.35
N GLU A 64 29.68 7.25 -4.36
CA GLU A 64 30.78 8.22 -4.24
C GLU A 64 31.39 8.21 -2.84
N HIS A 65 30.57 7.96 -1.80
CA HIS A 65 31.02 7.87 -0.42
C HIS A 65 30.57 6.55 0.21
N PRO A 66 31.45 5.83 0.94
CA PRO A 66 31.16 4.49 1.46
C PRO A 66 29.97 4.46 2.46
N GLU A 67 29.69 5.56 3.15
CA GLU A 67 28.59 5.67 4.11
C GLU A 67 27.24 5.98 3.43
N HIS A 68 27.23 6.60 2.23
CA HIS A 68 26.03 7.03 1.51
C HIS A 68 25.86 6.23 0.20
N PHE A 69 25.36 5.01 0.33
CA PHE A 69 25.28 4.06 -0.79
C PHE A 69 24.51 4.58 -2.02
N LEU A 70 23.41 5.30 -1.82
CA LEU A 70 22.64 5.95 -2.89
C LEU A 70 22.92 7.45 -3.02
N GLY A 71 23.96 7.96 -2.34
CA GLY A 71 24.30 9.37 -2.34
C GLY A 71 23.42 10.20 -1.40
N THR A 72 23.49 11.53 -1.56
CA THR A 72 22.79 12.50 -0.73
C THR A 72 21.97 13.49 -1.56
N ASP A 73 20.96 14.09 -0.93
CA ASP A 73 20.12 15.11 -1.55
C ASP A 73 20.78 16.53 -1.51
N GLU A 74 20.04 17.52 -2.01
CA GLU A 74 20.45 18.93 -2.05
C GLU A 74 20.75 19.54 -0.67
N VAL A 75 20.32 18.89 0.40
CA VAL A 75 20.50 19.33 1.79
C VAL A 75 21.47 18.41 2.54
N GLY A 76 22.05 17.40 1.87
CA GLY A 76 22.97 16.43 2.46
C GLY A 76 22.31 15.32 3.27
N ARG A 77 21.06 14.95 2.97
CA ARG A 77 20.38 13.81 3.60
C ARG A 77 20.61 12.54 2.79
N ASP A 78 20.77 11.42 3.48
CA ASP A 78 20.99 10.12 2.85
C ASP A 78 19.77 9.63 2.06
N TYR A 79 19.93 9.36 0.76
CA TYR A 79 18.86 8.91 -0.12
C TYR A 79 18.33 7.54 0.26
N LEU A 80 19.19 6.60 0.68
CA LEU A 80 18.76 5.26 1.06
C LEU A 80 17.84 5.30 2.28
N SER A 81 18.23 6.04 3.31
CA SER A 81 17.41 6.22 4.51
C SER A 81 16.07 6.88 4.18
N ARG A 82 16.08 7.91 3.34
CA ARG A 82 14.83 8.58 2.91
C ARG A 82 13.92 7.67 2.10
N LEU A 83 14.46 6.79 1.27
CA LEU A 83 13.67 5.81 0.51
C LEU A 83 12.98 4.82 1.44
N ILE A 84 13.70 4.30 2.45
CA ILE A 84 13.17 3.36 3.44
C ILE A 84 12.08 4.03 4.29
N TYR A 85 12.32 5.23 4.80
CA TYR A 85 11.29 5.99 5.55
C TYR A 85 10.12 6.43 4.66
N GLY A 86 10.38 6.71 3.36
CA GLY A 86 9.36 6.97 2.37
C GLY A 86 8.38 5.80 2.19
N ALA A 87 8.89 4.55 2.25
CA ALA A 87 8.04 3.36 2.24
C ALA A 87 7.09 3.34 3.46
N ARG A 88 7.56 3.70 4.67
CA ARG A 88 6.73 3.81 5.88
C ARG A 88 5.64 4.87 5.71
N THR A 89 5.99 6.06 5.24
CA THR A 89 5.04 7.14 5.02
C THR A 89 3.97 6.73 4.00
N SER A 90 4.38 6.18 2.87
CA SER A 90 3.47 5.70 1.82
C SER A 90 2.52 4.63 2.33
N MET A 91 3.02 3.64 3.08
CA MET A 91 2.19 2.59 3.67
C MET A 91 1.22 3.14 4.71
N THR A 92 1.67 4.02 5.59
CA THR A 92 0.82 4.63 6.61
C THR A 92 -0.32 5.42 5.98
N VAL A 93 -0.02 6.27 4.99
CA VAL A 93 -1.03 7.05 4.27
C VAL A 93 -1.99 6.14 3.52
N SER A 94 -1.47 5.18 2.75
CA SER A 94 -2.31 4.26 1.95
C SER A 94 -3.25 3.43 2.83
N LEU A 95 -2.76 2.87 3.94
CA LEU A 95 -3.59 2.09 4.85
C LEU A 95 -4.63 2.97 5.56
N SER A 96 -4.26 4.18 5.96
CA SER A 96 -5.19 5.13 6.58
C SER A 96 -6.31 5.53 5.63
N VAL A 97 -5.98 5.90 4.40
CA VAL A 97 -6.96 6.25 3.36
C VAL A 97 -7.87 5.06 3.06
N GLN A 98 -7.29 3.86 2.90
CA GLN A 98 -8.07 2.64 2.63
C GLN A 98 -9.01 2.29 3.77
N LEU A 99 -8.58 2.45 5.03
CA LEU A 99 -9.42 2.21 6.20
C LEU A 99 -10.61 3.17 6.24
N VAL A 100 -10.36 4.46 6.03
CA VAL A 100 -11.43 5.49 5.97
C VAL A 100 -12.40 5.18 4.82
N ALA A 101 -11.88 4.88 3.63
CA ALA A 101 -12.70 4.53 2.48
C ALA A 101 -13.57 3.28 2.75
N LEU A 102 -13.06 2.30 3.47
CA LEU A 102 -13.79 1.09 3.81
C LEU A 102 -14.86 1.34 4.88
N ILE A 103 -14.54 2.13 5.91
CA ILE A 103 -15.49 2.45 7.00
C ILE A 103 -16.64 3.33 6.49
N ILE A 104 -16.37 4.26 5.59
CA ILE A 104 -17.38 5.20 5.08
C ILE A 104 -18.00 4.69 3.78
N GLY A 105 -17.18 4.30 2.81
CA GLY A 105 -17.63 3.94 1.47
C GLY A 105 -18.43 2.65 1.43
N LEU A 106 -18.02 1.63 2.19
CA LEU A 106 -18.72 0.34 2.17
C LEU A 106 -20.15 0.43 2.73
N PRO A 107 -20.42 1.08 3.89
CA PRO A 107 -21.79 1.26 4.37
C PRO A 107 -22.63 2.13 3.44
N ILE A 108 -22.09 3.25 2.94
CA ILE A 108 -22.80 4.13 2.00
C ILE A 108 -23.15 3.38 0.72
N GLY A 109 -22.18 2.67 0.12
CA GLY A 109 -22.41 1.88 -1.08
C GLY A 109 -23.41 0.76 -0.87
N ALA A 110 -23.36 0.07 0.28
CA ALA A 110 -24.31 -0.98 0.63
C ALA A 110 -25.73 -0.42 0.80
N LEU A 111 -25.88 0.74 1.46
CA LEU A 111 -27.17 1.40 1.60
C LEU A 111 -27.72 1.88 0.25
N ALA A 112 -26.87 2.47 -0.60
CA ALA A 112 -27.26 2.89 -1.94
C ALA A 112 -27.75 1.72 -2.78
N GLY A 113 -27.02 0.60 -2.76
CA GLY A 113 -27.41 -0.62 -3.47
C GLY A 113 -28.66 -1.30 -2.90
N TYR A 114 -28.89 -1.22 -1.58
CA TYR A 114 -30.05 -1.82 -0.93
C TYR A 114 -31.33 -1.04 -1.18
N PHE A 115 -31.31 0.28 -1.00
CA PHE A 115 -32.49 1.12 -1.15
C PHE A 115 -32.75 1.51 -2.62
N GLY A 116 -31.72 1.63 -3.43
CA GLY A 116 -31.84 1.98 -4.85
C GLY A 116 -32.51 3.34 -5.11
N GLY A 117 -33.01 3.52 -6.33
CA GLY A 117 -33.89 4.65 -6.71
C GLY A 117 -33.28 6.03 -6.42
N VAL A 118 -34.04 6.87 -5.68
CA VAL A 118 -33.67 8.26 -5.37
C VAL A 118 -32.41 8.32 -4.48
N PHE A 119 -32.26 7.38 -3.57
CA PHE A 119 -31.12 7.34 -2.65
C PHE A 119 -29.81 7.08 -3.40
N ASP A 120 -29.80 6.08 -4.28
CA ASP A 120 -28.67 5.77 -5.14
C ASP A 120 -28.34 6.96 -6.08
N PHE A 121 -29.36 7.57 -6.67
CA PHE A 121 -29.19 8.76 -7.52
C PHE A 121 -28.53 9.94 -6.77
N VAL A 122 -28.96 10.24 -5.55
CA VAL A 122 -28.39 11.35 -4.75
C VAL A 122 -26.92 11.06 -4.38
N ILE A 123 -26.62 9.84 -3.93
CA ILE A 123 -25.25 9.45 -3.56
C ILE A 123 -24.34 9.51 -4.80
N SER A 124 -24.78 8.98 -5.95
CA SER A 124 -24.02 9.02 -7.17
C SER A 124 -23.73 10.47 -7.60
N ARG A 125 -24.71 11.38 -7.47
CA ARG A 125 -24.52 12.81 -7.79
C ARG A 125 -23.49 13.49 -6.87
N ILE A 126 -23.50 13.16 -5.58
CA ILE A 126 -22.50 13.67 -4.64
C ILE A 126 -21.09 13.19 -5.04
N ILE A 127 -20.96 11.90 -5.37
CA ILE A 127 -19.68 11.32 -5.81
C ILE A 127 -19.21 11.97 -7.11
N ASP A 128 -20.10 12.15 -8.10
CA ASP A 128 -19.80 12.81 -9.37
C ASP A 128 -19.27 14.24 -9.16
N ILE A 129 -19.92 15.00 -8.26
CA ILE A 129 -19.50 16.37 -7.93
C ILE A 129 -18.11 16.35 -7.26
N MET A 130 -17.88 15.44 -6.30
CA MET A 130 -16.59 15.34 -5.61
C MET A 130 -15.45 14.91 -6.54
N THR A 131 -15.72 14.06 -7.52
CA THR A 131 -14.72 13.61 -8.50
C THR A 131 -14.48 14.59 -9.63
N ALA A 132 -15.42 15.54 -9.87
CA ALA A 132 -15.27 16.59 -10.87
C ALA A 132 -14.27 17.70 -10.45
N PHE A 133 -13.96 17.81 -9.15
CA PHE A 133 -12.94 18.73 -8.66
C PHE A 133 -11.59 18.00 -8.60
N PRO A 134 -10.53 18.54 -9.27
CA PRO A 134 -9.19 17.99 -9.27
C PRO A 134 -8.48 18.18 -7.92
#